data_5fbca1848224472b7c83f721bab4d85b
#
_entry.id   5fbca1848224472b7c83f721bab4d85b
#
_cell.length_a   1.000
_cell.length_b   1.000
_cell.length_c   1.000
_cell.angle_alpha   90.00
_cell.angle_beta   90.00
_cell.angle_gamma   90.00
#
_symmetry.space_group_name_H-M   'P 1'
#
loop_
_entity.id
_entity.type
_entity.pdbx_description
1 polymer ?
#
loop_
_entity_poly.entity_id
_entity_poly.type
_entity_poly.pdbx_seq_one_letter_code
_entity_poly.pdbx_strand_id
1 'polypeptide(L)'
;CVAQGETVYEGQLIGYSGDTGNCYGAHPHFEVRWKGQRTNPLNWLDADFETASSAVKLGSYSSVQHAKEVEYMNYAIDVSKHQGKFDWQAAYDKGIRHAMLRAGYGRYSSQVDPQFERNAAECARLGIQYGVYWYSYASSPAEARQEARCCLAAIKGKHLCLPVAYDIEYEPCILRLTNAQRTALVQAFLSEIEAAGYYGILYASCNFIRNRLDYKALSKYDIWVAQYGSTCTCPLPYGIWQYSSRNALGVPGYGTSLDCNRVYKDYEQLMIQAGLQGHTAPTPEDTTPNKLDKQRITIG
;
A
#
# COMPACT_ATOMS: atom_id res chain seq x y z
N CYS A 1 15.46 27.94 22.18
CA CYS A 1 14.65 28.26 21.02
C CYS A 1 15.40 29.28 20.18
N VAL A 2 15.28 29.21 18.89
CA VAL A 2 16.01 30.05 17.92
C VAL A 2 15.17 31.22 17.45
N ALA A 3 15.80 32.29 16.99
CA ALA A 3 15.14 33.46 16.47
C ALA A 3 14.96 33.37 14.95
N GLN A 4 14.00 34.13 14.43
CA GLN A 4 13.80 34.24 12.98
C GLN A 4 15.07 34.76 12.29
N GLY A 5 15.51 34.06 11.22
CA GLY A 5 16.72 34.39 10.48
C GLY A 5 18.01 33.82 11.09
N GLU A 6 17.93 33.12 12.20
CA GLU A 6 19.06 32.46 12.83
C GLU A 6 19.51 31.24 12.02
N THR A 7 20.83 31.02 11.92
CA THR A 7 21.39 29.81 11.34
C THR A 7 21.45 28.74 12.41
N VAL A 8 20.88 27.57 12.11
CA VAL A 8 20.88 26.42 13.01
C VAL A 8 21.79 25.31 12.50
N TYR A 9 22.23 24.44 13.40
CA TYR A 9 23.12 23.33 13.13
C TYR A 9 22.41 22.00 13.43
N GLU A 10 22.90 20.94 12.84
CA GLU A 10 22.42 19.59 13.09
C GLU A 10 22.42 19.26 14.61
N GLY A 11 21.30 18.73 15.12
CA GLY A 11 21.12 18.42 16.54
C GLY A 11 20.81 19.63 17.44
N GLN A 12 20.76 20.85 16.91
CA GLN A 12 20.42 22.03 17.71
C GLN A 12 18.94 22.06 18.06
N LEU A 13 18.61 22.29 19.35
CA LEU A 13 17.23 22.50 19.80
C LEU A 13 16.71 23.83 19.22
N ILE A 14 15.69 23.75 18.34
CA ILE A 14 15.09 24.92 17.69
C ILE A 14 13.83 25.45 18.41
N GLY A 15 13.14 24.59 19.17
CA GLY A 15 11.94 24.97 19.92
C GLY A 15 11.30 23.79 20.62
N TYR A 16 10.17 24.05 21.27
CA TYR A 16 9.31 23.05 21.87
C TYR A 16 7.99 23.01 21.12
N SER A 17 7.43 21.82 20.91
CA SER A 17 6.09 21.69 20.33
C SER A 17 5.04 22.21 21.32
N GLY A 18 4.03 22.90 20.80
CA GLY A 18 2.91 23.43 21.56
C GLY A 18 1.59 23.16 20.87
N ASP A 19 0.49 23.43 21.56
CA ASP A 19 -0.90 23.28 21.11
C ASP A 19 -1.64 24.62 21.01
N THR A 20 -0.90 25.74 20.94
CA THR A 20 -1.48 27.08 20.83
C THR A 20 -1.99 27.36 19.42
N GLY A 21 -3.21 27.93 19.32
CA GLY A 21 -3.86 28.22 18.06
C GLY A 21 -4.93 27.19 17.67
N ASN A 22 -5.28 27.15 16.40
CA ASN A 22 -6.35 26.28 15.90
C ASN A 22 -5.78 24.91 15.47
N CYS A 23 -5.29 24.12 16.44
CA CYS A 23 -4.67 22.81 16.23
C CYS A 23 -5.31 21.72 17.09
N TYR A 24 -5.30 20.48 16.57
CA TYR A 24 -5.82 19.29 17.28
C TYR A 24 -4.69 18.52 17.99
N GLY A 25 -3.96 19.19 18.91
CA GLY A 25 -2.87 18.62 19.68
C GLY A 25 -1.49 19.23 19.35
N ALA A 26 -0.54 19.05 20.27
CA ALA A 26 0.81 19.59 20.13
C ALA A 26 1.58 18.93 18.97
N HIS A 27 1.95 19.71 17.96
CA HIS A 27 2.74 19.27 16.83
C HIS A 27 3.63 20.40 16.29
N PRO A 28 4.83 20.10 15.76
CA PRO A 28 5.61 21.06 15.00
C PRO A 28 5.07 21.15 13.57
N HIS A 29 4.88 22.37 13.07
CA HIS A 29 4.72 22.60 11.64
C HIS A 29 6.10 22.85 11.03
N PHE A 30 6.54 21.96 10.14
CA PHE A 30 7.84 22.07 9.46
C PHE A 30 7.63 22.27 7.96
N GLU A 31 8.15 23.37 7.41
CA GLU A 31 8.02 23.72 6.01
C GLU A 31 9.39 24.02 5.42
N VAL A 32 9.76 23.45 4.29
CA VAL A 32 10.93 23.82 3.51
C VAL A 32 10.51 24.60 2.28
N ARG A 33 11.14 25.76 2.08
CA ARG A 33 10.98 26.59 0.88
C ARG A 33 12.26 26.63 0.09
N TRP A 34 12.19 26.23 -1.19
CA TRP A 34 13.29 26.37 -2.14
C TRP A 34 12.93 27.41 -3.18
N LYS A 35 13.77 28.43 -3.34
CA LYS A 35 13.50 29.56 -4.26
C LYS A 35 12.12 30.19 -4.06
N GLY A 36 11.68 30.29 -2.80
CA GLY A 36 10.37 30.86 -2.43
C GLY A 36 9.17 29.92 -2.58
N GLN A 37 9.34 28.73 -3.17
CA GLN A 37 8.29 27.72 -3.34
C GLN A 37 8.33 26.71 -2.18
N ARG A 38 7.13 26.31 -1.70
CA ARG A 38 7.01 25.19 -0.74
C ARG A 38 7.46 23.90 -1.40
N THR A 39 8.27 23.14 -0.71
CA THR A 39 8.74 21.82 -1.15
C THR A 39 8.44 20.80 -0.07
N ASN A 40 8.43 19.51 -0.44
CA ASN A 40 8.30 18.45 0.55
C ASN A 40 9.57 18.44 1.44
N PRO A 41 9.43 18.63 2.78
CA PRO A 41 10.59 18.61 3.69
C PRO A 41 11.42 17.33 3.61
N LEU A 42 10.78 16.17 3.35
CA LEU A 42 11.47 14.89 3.27
C LEU A 42 12.51 14.81 2.15
N ASN A 43 12.38 15.65 1.11
CA ASN A 43 13.37 15.72 0.04
C ASN A 43 14.67 16.44 0.48
N TRP A 44 14.69 16.98 1.68
CA TRP A 44 15.78 17.81 2.22
C TRP A 44 16.35 17.27 3.54
N LEU A 45 15.73 16.22 4.10
CA LEU A 45 16.18 15.55 5.31
C LEU A 45 17.01 14.33 4.89
N ASP A 46 18.21 14.19 5.47
CA ASP A 46 19.04 13.01 5.26
C ASP A 46 18.36 11.76 5.80
N ALA A 47 18.57 10.60 5.14
CA ALA A 47 17.96 9.33 5.47
C ALA A 47 18.30 8.81 6.89
N ASP A 48 19.25 9.40 7.58
CA ASP A 48 19.65 9.06 8.96
C ASP A 48 18.70 9.58 10.05
N PHE A 49 17.53 10.12 9.68
CA PHE A 49 16.52 10.57 10.64
C PHE A 49 16.02 9.42 11.55
N GLU A 50 16.18 8.16 11.13
CA GLU A 50 15.86 7.01 11.97
C GLU A 50 16.80 6.83 13.17
N THR A 51 18.05 7.26 13.08
CA THR A 51 19.02 7.14 14.18
C THR A 51 18.86 8.23 15.23
N ALA A 52 18.41 9.41 14.87
CA ALA A 52 18.10 10.49 15.83
C ALA A 52 16.86 10.19 16.68
N SER A 53 15.91 9.41 16.16
CA SER A 53 14.71 8.94 16.89
C SER A 53 15.04 7.94 18.01
N SER A 54 16.21 7.28 17.98
CA SER A 54 16.62 6.33 19.03
C SER A 54 17.11 6.98 20.31
N ALA A 55 17.36 8.28 20.32
CA ALA A 55 17.81 9.03 21.52
C ALA A 55 16.66 9.49 22.41
N VAL A 56 15.40 9.44 21.97
CA VAL A 56 14.22 9.75 22.80
C VAL A 56 13.61 8.47 23.35
N LYS A 57 14.30 7.80 24.27
CA LYS A 57 13.67 6.82 25.16
C LYS A 57 12.88 7.54 26.25
N LEU A 58 11.61 7.80 26.01
CA LEU A 58 10.64 8.09 27.06
C LEU A 58 9.26 7.55 26.68
N GLY A 59 8.92 6.42 27.29
CA GLY A 59 7.57 6.00 27.62
C GLY A 59 6.68 5.51 26.48
N SER A 60 6.44 4.20 26.49
CA SER A 60 5.40 3.44 25.78
C SER A 60 5.51 3.27 24.25
N TYR A 61 5.99 2.10 23.89
CA TYR A 61 6.14 1.56 22.52
C TYR A 61 4.83 1.43 21.71
N SER A 62 3.67 1.67 22.31
CA SER A 62 2.38 1.49 21.61
C SER A 62 1.87 2.75 20.90
N SER A 63 2.31 3.94 21.30
CA SER A 63 1.82 5.20 20.68
C SER A 63 2.61 5.64 19.45
N VAL A 64 3.88 5.22 19.33
CA VAL A 64 4.77 5.61 18.21
C VAL A 64 4.44 4.82 16.93
N GLN A 65 4.03 3.54 17.04
CA GLN A 65 3.59 2.77 15.87
C GLN A 65 2.27 3.30 15.29
N HIS A 66 1.35 3.76 16.12
CA HIS A 66 0.09 4.34 15.65
C HIS A 66 0.27 5.70 14.94
N ALA A 67 1.23 6.52 15.36
CA ALA A 67 1.50 7.81 14.76
C ALA A 67 2.18 7.70 13.36
N LYS A 68 3.04 6.70 13.14
CA LYS A 68 3.63 6.43 11.80
C LYS A 68 2.62 5.86 10.81
N GLU A 69 1.62 5.10 11.27
CA GLU A 69 0.56 4.55 10.40
C GLU A 69 -0.43 5.62 9.90
N VAL A 70 -0.50 6.79 10.55
CA VAL A 70 -1.40 7.88 10.16
C VAL A 70 -0.78 8.79 9.08
N GLU A 71 0.55 8.79 8.91
CA GLU A 71 1.26 9.71 8.02
C GLU A 71 1.21 9.32 6.54
N TYR A 72 1.07 8.01 6.22
CA TYR A 72 0.84 7.54 4.85
C TYR A 72 -0.54 6.90 4.76
N MET A 73 -1.53 7.65 4.36
CA MET A 73 -2.87 7.13 4.07
C MET A 73 -3.36 7.70 2.74
N ASN A 74 -3.51 6.83 1.77
CA ASN A 74 -4.10 7.14 0.49
C ASN A 74 -5.43 6.39 0.30
N TYR A 75 -6.29 6.95 -0.53
CA TYR A 75 -7.51 6.26 -0.96
C TYR A 75 -7.28 5.53 -2.27
N ALA A 76 -7.80 4.31 -2.34
CA ALA A 76 -7.78 3.49 -3.54
C ALA A 76 -9.18 2.95 -3.84
N ILE A 77 -9.38 2.53 -5.08
CA ILE A 77 -10.54 1.74 -5.49
C ILE A 77 -10.08 0.38 -5.97
N ASP A 78 -10.95 -0.62 -5.95
CA ASP A 78 -10.67 -1.85 -6.68
C ASP A 78 -11.71 -2.10 -7.77
N VAL A 79 -11.22 -2.56 -8.93
CA VAL A 79 -11.97 -2.60 -10.18
C VAL A 79 -11.75 -3.91 -10.92
N SER A 80 -12.83 -4.43 -11.48
CA SER A 80 -12.84 -5.63 -12.31
C SER A 80 -13.79 -5.47 -13.50
N LYS A 81 -14.04 -6.54 -14.24
CA LYS A 81 -15.07 -6.59 -15.31
C LYS A 81 -16.46 -6.19 -14.80
N HIS A 82 -16.73 -6.31 -13.49
CA HIS A 82 -18.04 -6.03 -12.92
C HIS A 82 -18.42 -4.54 -12.99
N GLN A 83 -17.43 -3.64 -13.05
CA GLN A 83 -17.64 -2.22 -13.28
C GLN A 83 -17.74 -1.88 -14.78
N GLY A 84 -17.68 -2.89 -15.67
CA GLY A 84 -17.74 -2.68 -17.12
C GLY A 84 -16.60 -1.84 -17.66
N LYS A 85 -16.90 -0.97 -18.63
CA LYS A 85 -15.92 0.00 -19.14
C LYS A 85 -15.77 1.14 -18.16
N PHE A 86 -14.87 0.98 -17.18
CA PHE A 86 -14.66 1.93 -16.09
C PHE A 86 -14.19 3.31 -16.61
N ASP A 87 -14.76 4.40 -16.09
CA ASP A 87 -14.37 5.77 -16.41
C ASP A 87 -13.21 6.21 -15.51
N TRP A 88 -12.01 5.90 -15.95
CA TRP A 88 -10.78 6.23 -15.22
C TRP A 88 -10.52 7.74 -15.18
N GLN A 89 -10.97 8.50 -16.19
CA GLN A 89 -10.82 9.96 -16.18
C GLN A 89 -11.66 10.57 -15.05
N ALA A 90 -12.92 10.17 -14.95
CA ALA A 90 -13.81 10.65 -13.86
C ALA A 90 -13.26 10.26 -12.47
N ALA A 91 -12.68 9.07 -12.32
CA ALA A 91 -12.02 8.66 -11.08
C ALA A 91 -10.78 9.52 -10.77
N TYR A 92 -9.94 9.77 -11.77
CA TYR A 92 -8.76 10.63 -11.64
C TYR A 92 -9.14 12.06 -11.26
N ASP A 93 -10.15 12.64 -11.90
CA ASP A 93 -10.65 14.00 -11.62
C ASP A 93 -11.26 14.09 -10.22
N LYS A 94 -11.81 12.98 -9.71
CA LYS A 94 -12.27 12.84 -8.33
C LYS A 94 -11.14 12.74 -7.30
N GLY A 95 -9.89 12.63 -7.74
CA GLY A 95 -8.72 12.54 -6.87
C GLY A 95 -8.21 11.12 -6.62
N ILE A 96 -8.74 10.09 -7.29
CA ILE A 96 -8.21 8.73 -7.20
C ILE A 96 -6.83 8.66 -7.84
N ARG A 97 -5.85 8.13 -7.08
CA ARG A 97 -4.46 7.97 -7.51
C ARG A 97 -3.94 6.55 -7.32
N HIS A 98 -4.72 5.69 -6.65
CA HIS A 98 -4.35 4.30 -6.37
C HIS A 98 -5.50 3.37 -6.72
N ALA A 99 -5.19 2.18 -7.27
CA ALA A 99 -6.17 1.17 -7.62
C ALA A 99 -5.64 -0.26 -7.48
N MET A 100 -6.51 -1.21 -7.14
CA MET A 100 -6.28 -2.64 -7.25
C MET A 100 -7.10 -3.19 -8.41
N LEU A 101 -6.46 -3.77 -9.42
CA LEU A 101 -7.12 -4.26 -10.62
C LEU A 101 -7.24 -5.78 -10.60
N ARG A 102 -8.43 -6.34 -10.89
CA ARG A 102 -8.50 -7.77 -11.09
C ARG A 102 -7.73 -8.16 -12.35
N ALA A 103 -6.61 -8.87 -12.20
CA ALA A 103 -5.88 -9.41 -13.33
C ALA A 103 -6.58 -10.64 -13.91
N GLY A 104 -7.21 -11.45 -13.06
CA GLY A 104 -7.94 -12.62 -13.48
C GLY A 104 -8.42 -13.48 -12.31
N TYR A 105 -8.75 -14.73 -12.60
CA TYR A 105 -9.26 -15.70 -11.64
C TYR A 105 -9.00 -17.13 -12.08
N GLY A 106 -8.93 -18.06 -11.12
CA GLY A 106 -8.79 -19.48 -11.41
C GLY A 106 -7.47 -19.86 -12.08
N ARG A 107 -7.40 -21.08 -12.61
CA ARG A 107 -6.13 -21.75 -12.98
C ARG A 107 -5.86 -21.84 -14.49
N TYR A 108 -6.65 -21.19 -15.32
CA TYR A 108 -6.50 -21.23 -16.78
C TYR A 108 -6.09 -19.88 -17.35
N SER A 109 -5.20 -19.88 -18.32
CA SER A 109 -4.72 -18.66 -18.98
C SER A 109 -5.83 -17.85 -19.67
N SER A 110 -6.96 -18.49 -20.01
CA SER A 110 -8.15 -17.82 -20.56
C SER A 110 -8.97 -17.06 -19.53
N GLN A 111 -8.63 -17.17 -18.24
CA GLN A 111 -9.38 -16.55 -17.14
C GLN A 111 -8.80 -15.17 -16.73
N VAL A 112 -8.06 -14.52 -17.60
CA VAL A 112 -7.71 -13.11 -17.45
C VAL A 112 -8.99 -12.28 -17.47
N ASP A 113 -9.07 -11.26 -16.58
CA ASP A 113 -10.22 -10.37 -16.56
C ASP A 113 -10.32 -9.59 -17.88
N PRO A 114 -11.46 -9.62 -18.57
CA PRO A 114 -11.59 -9.02 -19.91
C PRO A 114 -11.42 -7.49 -19.92
N GLN A 115 -11.46 -6.81 -18.76
CA GLN A 115 -11.19 -5.39 -18.65
C GLN A 115 -9.77 -5.08 -18.17
N PHE A 116 -8.98 -6.10 -17.80
CA PHE A 116 -7.68 -5.89 -17.16
C PHE A 116 -6.72 -5.07 -18.02
N GLU A 117 -6.52 -5.45 -19.28
CA GLU A 117 -5.59 -4.75 -20.18
C GLU A 117 -5.97 -3.28 -20.37
N ARG A 118 -7.26 -3.01 -20.54
CA ARG A 118 -7.78 -1.67 -20.67
C ARG A 118 -7.59 -0.88 -19.37
N ASN A 119 -7.94 -1.47 -18.23
CA ASN A 119 -7.83 -0.80 -16.94
C ASN A 119 -6.37 -0.47 -16.62
N ALA A 120 -5.43 -1.40 -16.84
CA ALA A 120 -4.00 -1.18 -16.65
C ALA A 120 -3.47 -0.06 -17.57
N ALA A 121 -3.86 -0.05 -18.85
CA ALA A 121 -3.46 0.99 -19.81
C ALA A 121 -3.99 2.39 -19.39
N GLU A 122 -5.22 2.49 -18.94
CA GLU A 122 -5.81 3.74 -18.47
C GLU A 122 -5.16 4.25 -17.18
N CYS A 123 -4.87 3.36 -16.23
CA CYS A 123 -4.10 3.71 -15.03
C CYS A 123 -2.73 4.27 -15.41
N ALA A 124 -2.01 3.59 -16.28
CA ALA A 124 -0.71 4.05 -16.76
C ALA A 124 -0.79 5.40 -17.48
N ARG A 125 -1.79 5.60 -18.35
CA ARG A 125 -2.02 6.87 -19.07
C ARG A 125 -2.25 8.04 -18.13
N LEU A 126 -2.96 7.82 -17.01
CA LEU A 126 -3.33 8.85 -16.05
C LEU A 126 -2.34 8.99 -14.88
N GLY A 127 -1.32 8.14 -14.81
CA GLY A 127 -0.40 8.12 -13.67
C GLY A 127 -1.06 7.63 -12.37
N ILE A 128 -2.11 6.79 -12.48
CA ILE A 128 -2.70 6.11 -11.33
C ILE A 128 -1.82 4.91 -10.98
N GLN A 129 -1.29 4.89 -9.76
CA GLN A 129 -0.53 3.79 -9.23
C GLN A 129 -1.45 2.58 -9.03
N TYR A 130 -1.08 1.42 -9.55
CA TYR A 130 -1.94 0.25 -9.40
C TYR A 130 -1.16 -1.01 -9.02
N GLY A 131 -1.86 -1.88 -8.31
CA GLY A 131 -1.54 -3.27 -8.10
C GLY A 131 -2.61 -4.17 -8.69
N VAL A 132 -2.47 -5.46 -8.46
CA VAL A 132 -3.41 -6.43 -9.03
C VAL A 132 -3.88 -7.43 -7.98
N TYR A 133 -5.03 -8.06 -8.24
CA TYR A 133 -5.47 -9.22 -7.50
C TYR A 133 -5.90 -10.36 -8.42
N TRP A 134 -5.75 -11.58 -7.93
CA TRP A 134 -6.15 -12.80 -8.59
C TRP A 134 -7.16 -13.56 -7.72
N TYR A 135 -8.38 -13.72 -8.21
CA TYR A 135 -9.47 -14.37 -7.50
C TYR A 135 -9.33 -15.89 -7.57
N SER A 136 -9.33 -16.55 -6.41
CA SER A 136 -9.03 -17.96 -6.29
C SER A 136 -10.25 -18.87 -6.40
N TYR A 137 -10.06 -19.96 -7.14
CA TYR A 137 -10.91 -21.15 -7.13
C TYR A 137 -10.11 -22.43 -6.79
N ALA A 138 -8.90 -22.28 -6.27
CA ALA A 138 -8.02 -23.41 -5.99
C ALA A 138 -8.58 -24.30 -4.87
N SER A 139 -8.46 -25.60 -5.04
CA SER A 139 -8.79 -26.60 -4.06
C SER A 139 -7.57 -27.38 -3.56
N SER A 140 -6.39 -27.08 -4.08
CA SER A 140 -5.10 -27.66 -3.66
C SER A 140 -3.96 -26.66 -3.84
N PRO A 141 -2.83 -26.82 -3.11
CA PRO A 141 -1.65 -25.99 -3.28
C PRO A 141 -1.07 -26.03 -4.71
N ALA A 142 -1.23 -27.13 -5.43
CA ALA A 142 -0.80 -27.22 -6.83
C ALA A 142 -1.64 -26.33 -7.74
N GLU A 143 -2.96 -26.28 -7.51
CA GLU A 143 -3.86 -25.36 -8.23
C GLU A 143 -3.57 -23.90 -7.89
N ALA A 144 -3.33 -23.55 -6.61
CA ALA A 144 -2.96 -22.21 -6.19
C ALA A 144 -1.65 -21.74 -6.84
N ARG A 145 -0.65 -22.61 -6.96
CA ARG A 145 0.56 -22.31 -7.74
C ARG A 145 0.27 -22.08 -9.22
N GLN A 146 -0.66 -22.85 -9.78
CA GLN A 146 -1.08 -22.65 -11.18
C GLN A 146 -1.80 -21.31 -11.38
N GLU A 147 -2.65 -20.91 -10.41
CA GLU A 147 -3.26 -19.57 -10.40
C GLU A 147 -2.20 -18.47 -10.35
N ALA A 148 -1.16 -18.61 -9.51
CA ALA A 148 -0.05 -17.66 -9.46
C ALA A 148 0.68 -17.54 -10.80
N ARG A 149 0.93 -18.66 -11.50
CA ARG A 149 1.57 -18.64 -12.83
C ARG A 149 0.70 -17.95 -13.87
N CYS A 150 -0.62 -18.14 -13.82
CA CYS A 150 -1.56 -17.42 -14.68
C CYS A 150 -1.54 -15.92 -14.38
N CYS A 151 -1.53 -15.53 -13.11
CA CYS A 151 -1.39 -14.15 -12.67
C CYS A 151 -0.09 -13.53 -13.20
N LEU A 152 1.04 -14.18 -12.98
CA LEU A 152 2.37 -13.73 -13.44
C LEU A 152 2.42 -13.56 -14.97
N ALA A 153 1.79 -14.47 -15.71
CA ALA A 153 1.70 -14.36 -17.17
C ALA A 153 0.88 -13.13 -17.58
N ALA A 154 -0.24 -12.84 -16.90
CA ALA A 154 -1.10 -11.70 -17.19
C ALA A 154 -0.44 -10.36 -16.90
N ILE A 155 0.38 -10.28 -15.84
CA ILE A 155 1.04 -9.02 -15.41
C ILE A 155 2.42 -8.82 -16.05
N LYS A 156 2.89 -9.75 -16.87
CA LYS A 156 4.21 -9.66 -17.49
C LYS A 156 4.39 -8.36 -18.27
N GLY A 157 5.47 -7.65 -17.97
CA GLY A 157 5.80 -6.38 -18.63
C GLY A 157 4.97 -5.17 -18.16
N LYS A 158 4.14 -5.33 -17.14
CA LYS A 158 3.41 -4.21 -16.53
C LYS A 158 4.19 -3.64 -15.37
N HIS A 159 4.13 -2.32 -15.21
CA HIS A 159 4.72 -1.62 -14.08
C HIS A 159 3.68 -1.52 -12.96
N LEU A 160 3.91 -2.24 -11.88
CA LEU A 160 3.02 -2.25 -10.72
C LEU A 160 3.64 -1.42 -9.59
N CYS A 161 2.90 -0.46 -9.06
CA CYS A 161 3.29 0.38 -7.91
C CYS A 161 2.63 -0.07 -6.60
N LEU A 162 1.68 -1.01 -6.68
CA LEU A 162 1.03 -1.67 -5.55
C LEU A 162 1.22 -3.19 -5.67
N PRO A 163 0.96 -3.96 -4.59
CA PRO A 163 1.23 -5.40 -4.55
C PRO A 163 0.40 -6.25 -5.51
N VAL A 164 0.80 -7.53 -5.56
CA VAL A 164 0.02 -8.63 -6.15
C VAL A 164 -0.72 -9.34 -5.02
N ALA A 165 -2.05 -9.28 -5.03
CA ALA A 165 -2.88 -9.87 -3.98
C ALA A 165 -3.45 -11.23 -4.40
N TYR A 166 -3.37 -12.20 -3.48
CA TYR A 166 -4.15 -13.44 -3.57
C TYR A 166 -5.50 -13.23 -2.91
N ASP A 167 -6.56 -13.28 -3.69
CA ASP A 167 -7.92 -13.05 -3.27
C ASP A 167 -8.61 -14.38 -2.99
N ILE A 168 -8.80 -14.69 -1.70
CA ILE A 168 -9.42 -15.93 -1.23
C ILE A 168 -10.69 -15.64 -0.44
N GLU A 169 -11.81 -16.21 -0.93
CA GLU A 169 -13.13 -15.93 -0.39
C GLU A 169 -13.97 -17.20 -0.14
N TYR A 170 -15.27 -17.01 0.02
CA TYR A 170 -16.24 -18.06 0.41
C TYR A 170 -16.67 -18.95 -0.76
N GLU A 171 -15.78 -19.30 -1.67
CA GLU A 171 -16.09 -20.22 -2.76
C GLU A 171 -16.35 -21.65 -2.23
N PRO A 172 -17.31 -22.38 -2.81
CA PRO A 172 -17.64 -23.74 -2.35
C PRO A 172 -16.46 -24.72 -2.36
N CYS A 173 -15.57 -24.61 -3.33
CA CYS A 173 -14.35 -25.43 -3.41
C CYS A 173 -13.38 -25.12 -2.25
N ILE A 174 -13.27 -23.85 -1.86
CA ILE A 174 -12.44 -23.38 -0.76
C ILE A 174 -13.06 -23.72 0.60
N LEU A 175 -14.38 -23.56 0.74
CA LEU A 175 -15.08 -23.84 2.00
C LEU A 175 -15.03 -25.31 2.44
N ARG A 176 -14.88 -26.26 1.51
CA ARG A 176 -14.72 -27.70 1.80
C ARG A 176 -13.37 -28.03 2.46
N LEU A 177 -12.39 -27.14 2.37
CA LEU A 177 -11.07 -27.34 2.92
C LEU A 177 -11.03 -27.02 4.41
N THR A 178 -10.08 -27.60 5.12
CA THR A 178 -9.76 -27.23 6.50
C THR A 178 -9.01 -25.88 6.53
N ASN A 179 -8.91 -25.27 7.71
CA ASN A 179 -8.12 -24.02 7.87
C ASN A 179 -6.66 -24.20 7.41
N ALA A 180 -6.03 -25.32 7.80
CA ALA A 180 -4.66 -25.63 7.40
C ALA A 180 -4.52 -25.77 5.86
N GLN A 181 -5.48 -26.40 5.20
CA GLN A 181 -5.46 -26.53 3.75
C GLN A 181 -5.65 -25.18 3.04
N ARG A 182 -6.59 -24.34 3.50
CA ARG A 182 -6.75 -22.97 2.97
C ARG A 182 -5.51 -22.11 3.17
N THR A 183 -4.90 -22.21 4.35
CA THR A 183 -3.63 -21.53 4.64
C THR A 183 -2.52 -21.98 3.69
N ALA A 184 -2.46 -23.28 3.38
CA ALA A 184 -1.50 -23.81 2.40
C ALA A 184 -1.76 -23.29 0.97
N LEU A 185 -3.02 -22.99 0.57
CA LEU A 185 -3.30 -22.32 -0.71
C LEU A 185 -2.66 -20.92 -0.76
N VAL A 186 -2.89 -20.11 0.28
CA VAL A 186 -2.33 -18.77 0.40
C VAL A 186 -0.81 -18.81 0.30
N GLN A 187 -0.17 -19.69 1.08
CA GLN A 187 1.28 -19.85 1.06
C GLN A 187 1.80 -20.30 -0.30
N ALA A 188 1.10 -21.22 -0.97
CA ALA A 188 1.50 -21.72 -2.28
C ALA A 188 1.45 -20.66 -3.37
N PHE A 189 0.38 -19.84 -3.41
CA PHE A 189 0.27 -18.74 -4.35
C PHE A 189 1.33 -17.66 -4.08
N LEU A 190 1.39 -17.16 -2.85
CA LEU A 190 2.27 -16.05 -2.50
C LEU A 190 3.75 -16.42 -2.64
N SER A 191 4.13 -17.67 -2.36
CA SER A 191 5.51 -18.12 -2.57
C SER A 191 5.91 -18.11 -4.06
N GLU A 192 5.01 -18.42 -4.99
CA GLU A 192 5.29 -18.30 -6.44
C GLU A 192 5.43 -16.83 -6.86
N ILE A 193 4.60 -15.94 -6.29
CA ILE A 193 4.66 -14.49 -6.55
C ILE A 193 5.98 -13.91 -6.02
N GLU A 194 6.36 -14.24 -4.78
CA GLU A 194 7.63 -13.83 -4.17
C GLU A 194 8.84 -14.36 -4.96
N ALA A 195 8.82 -15.64 -5.36
CA ALA A 195 9.89 -16.25 -6.15
C ALA A 195 10.07 -15.60 -7.54
N ALA A 196 9.02 -15.00 -8.08
CA ALA A 196 9.07 -14.24 -9.32
C ALA A 196 9.49 -12.76 -9.13
N GLY A 197 9.83 -12.35 -7.90
CA GLY A 197 10.29 -11.00 -7.58
C GLY A 197 9.18 -9.98 -7.41
N TYR A 198 7.96 -10.40 -7.07
CA TYR A 198 6.85 -9.49 -6.79
C TYR A 198 6.52 -9.43 -5.30
N TYR A 199 5.97 -8.31 -4.86
CA TYR A 199 5.46 -8.13 -3.50
C TYR A 199 4.07 -8.78 -3.38
N GLY A 200 4.00 -9.93 -2.71
CA GLY A 200 2.77 -10.69 -2.54
C GLY A 200 2.02 -10.33 -1.25
N ILE A 201 0.71 -10.12 -1.33
CA ILE A 201 -0.15 -9.90 -0.16
C ILE A 201 -1.39 -10.80 -0.18
N LEU A 202 -2.01 -10.99 0.99
CA LEU A 202 -3.27 -11.70 1.11
C LEU A 202 -4.44 -10.73 1.11
N TYR A 203 -5.44 -10.93 0.22
CA TYR A 203 -6.77 -10.33 0.38
C TYR A 203 -7.76 -11.37 0.90
N ALA A 204 -8.48 -11.01 1.96
CA ALA A 204 -9.65 -11.72 2.43
C ALA A 204 -10.49 -10.83 3.38
N SER A 205 -11.75 -11.22 3.64
CA SER A 205 -12.52 -10.56 4.68
C SER A 205 -11.94 -10.83 6.07
N CYS A 206 -12.07 -9.87 6.98
CA CYS A 206 -11.61 -10.01 8.38
C CYS A 206 -12.19 -11.28 9.04
N ASN A 207 -13.46 -11.60 8.74
CA ASN A 207 -14.09 -12.83 9.23
C ASN A 207 -13.45 -14.09 8.65
N PHE A 208 -13.11 -14.09 7.35
CA PHE A 208 -12.44 -15.22 6.71
C PHE A 208 -11.04 -15.43 7.32
N ILE A 209 -10.27 -14.37 7.46
CA ILE A 209 -8.93 -14.41 8.10
C ILE A 209 -9.04 -15.05 9.49
N ARG A 210 -9.96 -14.55 10.32
CA ARG A 210 -10.09 -14.98 11.72
C ARG A 210 -10.56 -16.42 11.87
N ASN A 211 -11.51 -16.85 11.05
CA ASN A 211 -12.26 -18.09 11.29
C ASN A 211 -11.96 -19.19 10.27
N ARG A 212 -11.35 -18.88 9.14
CA ARG A 212 -11.14 -19.80 8.02
C ARG A 212 -9.67 -20.04 7.66
N LEU A 213 -8.76 -19.28 8.24
CA LEU A 213 -7.33 -19.44 8.04
C LEU A 213 -6.61 -19.69 9.37
N ASP A 214 -5.46 -20.34 9.30
CA ASP A 214 -4.46 -20.28 10.36
C ASP A 214 -3.64 -19.00 10.18
N TYR A 215 -4.25 -17.87 10.55
CA TYR A 215 -3.70 -16.56 10.27
C TYR A 215 -2.33 -16.30 10.94
N LYS A 216 -2.03 -16.99 12.07
CA LYS A 216 -0.72 -16.87 12.72
C LYS A 216 0.41 -17.38 11.82
N ALA A 217 0.16 -18.42 11.02
CA ALA A 217 1.11 -18.94 10.05
C ALA A 217 1.28 -18.03 8.82
N LEU A 218 0.44 -17.00 8.68
CA LEU A 218 0.47 -16.01 7.60
C LEU A 218 1.03 -14.65 8.03
N SER A 219 1.51 -14.51 9.28
CA SER A 219 1.98 -13.23 9.85
C SER A 219 3.17 -12.59 9.13
N LYS A 220 3.87 -13.34 8.28
CA LYS A 220 4.95 -12.81 7.43
C LYS A 220 4.44 -12.05 6.21
N TYR A 221 3.18 -12.29 5.81
CA TYR A 221 2.59 -11.62 4.65
C TYR A 221 1.83 -10.37 5.06
N ASP A 222 1.86 -9.38 4.21
CA ASP A 222 1.02 -8.20 4.37
C ASP A 222 -0.43 -8.52 3.97
N ILE A 223 -1.35 -7.75 4.51
CA ILE A 223 -2.79 -8.01 4.40
C ILE A 223 -3.50 -6.84 3.72
N TRP A 224 -4.33 -7.17 2.75
CA TRP A 224 -5.43 -6.34 2.29
C TRP A 224 -6.73 -6.92 2.86
N VAL A 225 -7.25 -6.30 3.90
CA VAL A 225 -8.42 -6.80 4.64
C VAL A 225 -9.69 -6.13 4.17
N ALA A 226 -10.76 -6.93 3.99
CA ALA A 226 -12.09 -6.41 3.79
C ALA A 226 -12.90 -6.48 5.10
N GLN A 227 -13.34 -5.31 5.56
CA GLN A 227 -14.29 -5.18 6.66
C GLN A 227 -15.00 -3.84 6.52
N TYR A 228 -16.27 -3.86 6.15
CA TYR A 228 -17.02 -2.65 5.90
C TYR A 228 -17.42 -1.96 7.20
N GLY A 229 -17.15 -0.67 7.31
CA GLY A 229 -17.43 0.13 8.49
C GLY A 229 -16.41 1.23 8.78
N SER A 230 -16.50 1.79 9.96
CA SER A 230 -15.61 2.87 10.43
C SER A 230 -14.33 2.37 11.11
N THR A 231 -14.29 1.09 11.50
CA THR A 231 -13.16 0.47 12.20
C THR A 231 -12.86 -0.90 11.60
N CYS A 232 -11.58 -1.30 11.63
CA CYS A 232 -11.15 -2.63 11.26
C CYS A 232 -10.64 -3.38 12.50
N THR A 233 -11.08 -4.63 12.67
CA THR A 233 -10.70 -5.49 13.79
C THR A 233 -9.89 -6.71 13.34
N CYS A 234 -9.16 -6.58 12.23
CA CYS A 234 -8.31 -7.64 11.70
C CYS A 234 -7.30 -8.10 12.77
N PRO A 235 -7.09 -9.41 12.96
CA PRO A 235 -6.15 -9.92 13.95
C PRO A 235 -4.68 -9.81 13.53
N LEU A 236 -4.40 -9.43 12.29
CA LEU A 236 -3.07 -9.19 11.74
C LEU A 236 -2.90 -7.71 11.38
N PRO A 237 -1.67 -7.20 11.39
CA PRO A 237 -1.36 -5.92 10.76
C PRO A 237 -1.75 -5.95 9.27
N TYR A 238 -2.28 -4.85 8.77
CA TYR A 238 -2.70 -4.72 7.38
C TYR A 238 -2.17 -3.44 6.75
N GLY A 239 -1.84 -3.51 5.47
CA GLY A 239 -1.39 -2.35 4.70
C GLY A 239 -2.48 -1.74 3.83
N ILE A 240 -3.53 -2.53 3.51
CA ILE A 240 -4.70 -2.04 2.77
C ILE A 240 -5.97 -2.48 3.49
N TRP A 241 -6.94 -1.57 3.59
CA TRP A 241 -8.25 -1.85 4.17
C TRP A 241 -9.38 -1.46 3.19
N GLN A 242 -10.10 -2.46 2.70
CA GLN A 242 -11.36 -2.26 1.96
C GLN A 242 -12.47 -1.98 2.98
N TYR A 243 -12.83 -0.70 3.13
CA TYR A 243 -13.73 -0.25 4.19
C TYR A 243 -15.17 -0.08 3.73
N SER A 244 -15.42 -0.09 2.41
CA SER A 244 -16.76 0.09 1.84
C SER A 244 -16.84 -0.55 0.45
N SER A 245 -18.00 -1.14 0.13
CA SER A 245 -18.37 -1.58 -1.22
C SER A 245 -19.40 -0.63 -1.87
N ARG A 246 -19.60 0.55 -1.29
CA ARG A 246 -20.71 1.45 -1.65
C ARG A 246 -20.26 2.79 -2.22
N ASN A 247 -19.18 2.81 -2.99
CA ASN A 247 -18.67 4.04 -3.62
C ASN A 247 -18.54 5.22 -2.62
N ALA A 248 -17.97 4.95 -1.46
CA ALA A 248 -17.83 5.96 -0.40
C ALA A 248 -16.93 7.14 -0.81
N LEU A 249 -16.14 6.99 -1.86
CA LEU A 249 -15.31 8.06 -2.44
C LEU A 249 -16.07 8.91 -3.46
N GLY A 250 -17.30 8.52 -3.83
CA GLY A 250 -18.18 9.31 -4.70
C GLY A 250 -17.65 9.45 -6.13
N VAL A 251 -17.08 8.38 -6.70
CA VAL A 251 -16.67 8.36 -8.11
C VAL A 251 -17.92 8.43 -9.00
N PRO A 252 -18.02 9.39 -9.93
CA PRO A 252 -19.19 9.55 -10.77
C PRO A 252 -19.52 8.32 -11.62
N GLY A 253 -20.79 8.02 -11.82
CA GLY A 253 -21.27 6.96 -12.71
C GLY A 253 -21.40 5.56 -12.06
N TYR A 254 -20.96 5.37 -10.81
CA TYR A 254 -20.97 4.05 -10.16
C TYR A 254 -21.97 3.90 -9.02
N GLY A 255 -22.79 4.92 -8.78
CA GLY A 255 -23.86 4.86 -7.77
C GLY A 255 -23.30 4.38 -6.42
N THR A 256 -23.80 3.22 -5.97
CA THR A 256 -23.33 2.55 -4.74
C THR A 256 -22.56 1.26 -5.00
N SER A 257 -21.93 1.11 -6.17
CA SER A 257 -21.31 -0.17 -6.59
C SER A 257 -19.83 0.01 -6.95
N LEU A 258 -19.03 0.48 -6.00
CA LEU A 258 -17.58 0.59 -6.15
C LEU A 258 -16.92 0.36 -4.80
N ASP A 259 -15.96 -0.54 -4.79
CA ASP A 259 -15.16 -0.86 -3.62
C ASP A 259 -14.14 0.25 -3.34
N CYS A 260 -14.06 0.65 -2.06
CA CYS A 260 -13.24 1.75 -1.61
C CYS A 260 -12.27 1.30 -0.52
N ASN A 261 -11.02 1.69 -0.67
CA ASN A 261 -9.91 1.24 0.15
C ASN A 261 -9.14 2.40 0.78
N ARG A 262 -8.45 2.11 1.89
CA ARG A 262 -7.40 2.93 2.47
C ARG A 262 -6.09 2.17 2.36
N VAL A 263 -5.06 2.84 1.86
CA VAL A 263 -3.70 2.32 1.72
C VAL A 263 -2.83 3.01 2.77
N TYR A 264 -2.25 2.23 3.67
CA TYR A 264 -1.49 2.73 4.83
C TYR A 264 0.02 2.62 4.67
N LYS A 265 0.49 2.05 3.56
CA LYS A 265 1.92 1.86 3.27
C LYS A 265 2.30 2.44 1.93
N ASP A 266 3.47 3.04 1.84
CA ASP A 266 4.08 3.40 0.57
C ASP A 266 4.68 2.15 -0.08
N TYR A 267 3.83 1.40 -0.77
CA TYR A 267 4.24 0.14 -1.39
C TYR A 267 5.26 0.34 -2.50
N GLU A 268 5.19 1.44 -3.25
CA GLU A 268 6.17 1.71 -4.30
C GLU A 268 7.56 1.89 -3.70
N GLN A 269 7.70 2.66 -2.62
CA GLN A 269 8.97 2.81 -1.92
C GLN A 269 9.46 1.49 -1.31
N LEU A 270 8.58 0.69 -0.72
CA LEU A 270 8.94 -0.62 -0.20
C LEU A 270 9.48 -1.55 -1.30
N MET A 271 8.87 -1.53 -2.48
CA MET A 271 9.29 -2.35 -3.62
C MET A 271 10.59 -1.84 -4.26
N ILE A 272 10.77 -0.53 -4.34
CA ILE A 272 12.05 0.09 -4.78
C ILE A 272 13.18 -0.33 -3.85
N GLN A 273 13.01 -0.18 -2.54
CA GLN A 273 14.02 -0.55 -1.54
C GLN A 273 14.37 -2.04 -1.58
N ALA A 274 13.39 -2.89 -1.86
CA ALA A 274 13.56 -4.34 -1.94
C ALA A 274 13.99 -4.84 -3.34
N GLY A 275 14.04 -3.97 -4.35
CA GLY A 275 14.34 -4.37 -5.74
C GLY A 275 13.29 -5.31 -6.35
N LEU A 276 12.01 -5.12 -5.99
CA LEU A 276 10.90 -5.97 -6.44
C LEU A 276 10.14 -5.35 -7.62
N GLN A 277 9.36 -6.17 -8.32
CA GLN A 277 8.45 -5.75 -9.42
C GLN A 277 9.15 -5.00 -10.57
N GLY A 278 10.44 -5.31 -10.80
CA GLY A 278 11.26 -4.65 -11.82
C GLY A 278 11.85 -3.31 -11.37
N HIS A 279 11.61 -2.88 -10.14
CA HIS A 279 12.35 -1.76 -9.56
C HIS A 279 13.79 -2.19 -9.27
N THR A 280 14.72 -1.30 -9.53
CA THR A 280 16.13 -1.50 -9.16
C THR A 280 16.31 -1.04 -7.73
N ALA A 281 16.77 -1.95 -6.86
CA ALA A 281 17.14 -1.55 -5.50
C ALA A 281 18.24 -0.48 -5.56
N PRO A 282 18.18 0.57 -4.73
CA PRO A 282 19.24 1.57 -4.67
C PRO A 282 20.56 0.91 -4.30
N THR A 283 21.62 1.24 -5.04
CA THR A 283 22.97 0.79 -4.67
C THR A 283 23.44 1.54 -3.42
N PRO A 284 24.38 0.99 -2.64
CA PRO A 284 24.96 1.73 -1.52
C PRO A 284 25.56 3.09 -1.92
N GLU A 285 25.94 3.27 -3.18
CA GLU A 285 26.40 4.55 -3.73
C GLU A 285 25.23 5.51 -3.97
N ASP A 286 24.04 5.01 -4.34
CA ASP A 286 22.82 5.80 -4.52
C ASP A 286 22.22 6.24 -3.17
N THR A 287 22.56 5.52 -2.10
CA THR A 287 22.17 5.85 -0.72
C THR A 287 23.16 6.79 -0.02
N THR A 288 24.34 7.04 -0.63
CA THR A 288 25.19 8.13 -0.15
C THR A 288 24.48 9.44 -0.47
N PRO A 289 24.22 10.29 0.52
CA PRO A 289 23.65 11.60 0.28
C PRO A 289 24.53 12.28 -0.78
N ASN A 290 23.92 12.65 -1.90
CA ASN A 290 24.58 13.61 -2.80
C ASN A 290 25.06 14.72 -1.86
N LYS A 291 26.35 14.87 -1.69
CA LYS A 291 26.93 15.93 -0.88
C LYS A 291 26.49 17.25 -1.50
N LEU A 292 25.22 17.59 -1.22
CA LEU A 292 24.79 18.96 -1.29
C LEU A 292 25.79 19.70 -0.41
N ASP A 293 26.62 20.51 -1.03
CA ASP A 293 27.46 21.45 -0.31
C ASP A 293 26.65 21.99 0.85
N LYS A 294 27.21 21.91 2.06
CA LYS A 294 26.56 22.33 3.31
C LYS A 294 26.02 23.75 3.13
N GLN A 295 24.86 23.85 2.47
CA GLN A 295 24.20 25.11 2.23
C GLN A 295 23.50 25.52 3.51
N ARG A 296 23.84 26.67 3.95
CA ARG A 296 23.33 27.34 5.13
C ARG A 296 21.81 27.43 5.08
N ILE A 297 21.12 26.77 6.01
CA ILE A 297 19.66 26.91 6.20
C ILE A 297 19.43 28.15 7.05
N THR A 298 18.70 29.12 6.52
CA THR A 298 18.27 30.30 7.27
C THR A 298 16.79 30.18 7.57
N ILE A 299 16.43 30.28 8.86
CA ILE A 299 15.03 30.26 9.30
C ILE A 299 14.45 31.64 9.05
N GLY A 300 13.40 31.71 8.21
CA GLY A 300 12.70 32.93 7.84
C GLY A 300 11.45 33.20 8.72
#